data_b082ccb9840692797f51d1841dfdefa3
#
_entry.id   b082ccb9840692797f51d1841dfdefa3
#
_cell.length_a   1.000
_cell.length_b   1.000
_cell.length_c   1.000
_cell.angle_alpha   90.00
_cell.angle_beta   90.00
_cell.angle_gamma   90.00
#
_symmetry.space_group_name_H-M   'P 1'
#
loop_
_entity.id
_entity.type
_entity.pdbx_description
1 polymer ?
#
loop_
_entity_poly.entity_id
_entity_poly.type
_entity_poly.pdbx_seq_one_letter_code
_entity_poly.pdbx_strand_id
1 'polypeptide(L)'
;MATQQTARETHGNYHRSVVVPNQMTRVRRASARAARAISTQLAPELRRHRSLPSDVAVAWAGSRLCGALLGLHGIAGESRAELIDDCIDILEPELCAAFEATGSSKRRALASARRCVRSLMAALPRVQRTLMLDVDAAYERDPAATSRTEIALAYPGIRALCIYRIAHHFHQQRVPLVPRMLTESAHASTGIDIHPGATIGAGCFIDHGTSVVIGETTVIGCDCTLYQGVTLGARRFDRTKGGAIRRGLKRHPTLRDGVTVYANATILGGKTIIGSHSTIAASVLVQESVPSHSTVRPGKNEIVVARSDSSRRSERKSGNSARKSLRRTAR
;
A
#
# COMPACT_ATOMS: atom_id res chain seq x y z
N MET A 1 2.19 71.94 12.93
CA MET A 1 3.06 71.76 14.10
C MET A 1 3.22 70.29 14.37
N ALA A 2 4.45 69.89 14.31
CA ALA A 2 5.02 68.58 14.44
C ALA A 2 4.77 67.90 15.78
N THR A 3 4.70 66.60 15.79
CA THR A 3 5.57 65.78 16.65
C THR A 3 5.60 64.34 16.15
N GLN A 4 6.76 63.95 15.63
CA GLN A 4 7.19 62.59 15.40
C GLN A 4 7.45 61.93 16.74
N GLN A 5 7.01 60.65 16.91
CA GLN A 5 7.51 59.81 17.98
C GLN A 5 7.91 58.44 17.39
N THR A 6 9.21 58.27 17.42
CA THR A 6 10.02 57.14 16.98
C THR A 6 9.69 55.87 17.78
N ALA A 7 9.31 54.82 17.07
CA ALA A 7 9.29 53.45 17.61
C ALA A 7 10.70 52.83 17.53
N ARG A 8 11.27 52.47 18.66
CA ARG A 8 12.54 51.74 18.78
C ARG A 8 12.36 50.28 18.37
N GLU A 9 13.10 49.87 17.35
CA GLU A 9 13.30 48.48 17.01
C GLU A 9 14.13 47.76 18.10
N THR A 10 13.54 46.76 18.72
CA THR A 10 14.26 45.81 19.54
C THR A 10 14.80 44.68 18.65
N HIS A 11 16.07 44.77 18.27
CA HIS A 11 16.79 43.69 17.64
C HIS A 11 16.99 42.55 18.64
N GLY A 12 16.26 41.46 18.46
CA GLY A 12 16.52 40.17 19.11
C GLY A 12 17.82 39.58 18.57
N ASN A 13 18.85 39.54 19.39
CA ASN A 13 20.11 38.88 19.12
C ASN A 13 19.87 37.35 19.06
N TYR A 14 19.72 36.82 17.84
CA TYR A 14 19.93 35.39 17.60
C TYR A 14 21.44 35.11 17.72
N HIS A 15 21.86 34.56 18.81
CA HIS A 15 23.18 33.94 18.96
C HIS A 15 23.30 32.80 17.92
N ARG A 16 23.85 33.10 16.75
CA ARG A 16 24.45 32.07 15.88
C ARG A 16 25.66 31.53 16.65
N SER A 17 25.50 30.35 17.21
CA SER A 17 26.62 29.57 17.75
C SER A 17 27.64 29.37 16.61
N VAL A 18 28.73 30.10 16.66
CA VAL A 18 29.85 29.97 15.73
C VAL A 18 30.49 28.60 16.02
N VAL A 19 30.17 27.61 15.19
CA VAL A 19 30.80 26.29 15.27
C VAL A 19 32.27 26.46 14.89
N VAL A 20 33.16 26.27 15.85
CA VAL A 20 34.62 26.40 15.69
C VAL A 20 35.10 25.46 14.58
N PRO A 21 35.93 25.91 13.60
CA PRO A 21 36.35 25.14 12.43
C PRO A 21 36.92 23.74 12.77
N ASN A 22 37.54 23.57 13.91
CA ASN A 22 38.08 22.31 14.37
C ASN A 22 37.01 21.27 14.78
N GLN A 23 35.86 21.71 15.27
CA GLN A 23 34.73 20.85 15.59
C GLN A 23 34.04 20.35 14.33
N MET A 24 33.85 21.23 13.32
CA MET A 24 33.32 20.80 12.03
C MET A 24 34.17 19.76 11.32
N THR A 25 35.48 19.86 11.41
CA THR A 25 36.43 18.87 10.86
C THR A 25 36.31 17.51 11.57
N ARG A 26 36.12 17.50 12.89
CA ARG A 26 35.89 16.27 13.67
C ARG A 26 34.58 15.62 13.33
N VAL A 27 33.47 16.39 13.22
CA VAL A 27 32.16 15.89 12.83
C VAL A 27 32.18 15.30 11.41
N ARG A 28 32.82 15.97 10.44
CA ARG A 28 32.96 15.45 9.06
C ARG A 28 33.79 14.15 9.02
N ARG A 29 34.83 14.03 9.83
CA ARG A 29 35.63 12.78 9.95
C ARG A 29 34.80 11.65 10.57
N ALA A 30 34.01 11.94 11.61
CA ALA A 30 33.11 10.96 12.22
C ALA A 30 32.01 10.50 11.23
N SER A 31 31.39 11.43 10.49
CA SER A 31 30.41 11.12 9.45
C SER A 31 31.00 10.25 8.33
N ALA A 32 32.22 10.55 7.86
CA ALA A 32 32.91 9.74 6.86
C ALA A 32 33.29 8.34 7.36
N ARG A 33 33.56 8.19 8.65
CA ARG A 33 33.84 6.88 9.30
C ARG A 33 32.54 6.08 9.42
N ALA A 34 31.43 6.71 9.86
CA ALA A 34 30.12 6.10 9.94
C ALA A 34 29.61 5.66 8.55
N ALA A 35 29.71 6.51 7.55
CA ALA A 35 29.33 6.20 6.17
C ALA A 35 30.09 4.98 5.61
N ARG A 36 31.40 4.90 5.88
CA ARG A 36 32.20 3.72 5.50
C ARG A 36 31.73 2.45 6.20
N ALA A 37 31.49 2.52 7.51
CA ALA A 37 31.04 1.38 8.30
C ALA A 37 29.66 0.88 7.80
N ILE A 38 28.72 1.79 7.55
CA ILE A 38 27.42 1.47 6.98
C ILE A 38 27.59 0.82 5.60
N SER A 39 28.39 1.42 4.73
CA SER A 39 28.64 0.90 3.38
C SER A 39 29.23 -0.53 3.39
N THR A 40 30.07 -0.89 4.36
CA THR A 40 30.61 -2.25 4.46
C THR A 40 29.60 -3.29 4.91
N GLN A 41 28.53 -2.88 5.58
CA GLN A 41 27.43 -3.75 6.04
C GLN A 41 26.32 -3.95 5.00
N LEU A 42 26.26 -3.10 3.97
CA LEU A 42 25.31 -3.25 2.89
C LEU A 42 25.56 -4.53 2.09
N ALA A 43 24.50 -5.17 1.64
CA ALA A 43 24.59 -6.27 0.70
C ALA A 43 25.33 -5.84 -0.59
N PRO A 44 26.12 -6.72 -1.22
CA PRO A 44 26.92 -6.36 -2.40
C PRO A 44 26.10 -5.74 -3.53
N GLU A 45 24.84 -6.16 -3.67
CA GLU A 45 23.90 -5.62 -4.64
C GLU A 45 23.61 -4.14 -4.38
N LEU A 46 23.38 -3.74 -3.12
CA LEU A 46 23.09 -2.37 -2.72
C LEU A 46 24.33 -1.45 -2.82
N ARG A 47 25.55 -1.99 -2.72
CA ARG A 47 26.80 -1.21 -2.85
C ARG A 47 27.09 -0.80 -4.28
N ARG A 48 26.61 -1.55 -5.27
CA ARG A 48 26.98 -1.38 -6.68
C ARG A 48 26.17 -0.29 -7.40
N HIS A 49 25.06 0.13 -6.81
CA HIS A 49 24.17 1.08 -7.47
C HIS A 49 24.65 2.53 -7.29
N ARG A 50 25.03 3.14 -8.40
CA ARG A 50 25.40 4.57 -8.45
C ARG A 50 24.17 5.48 -8.52
N SER A 51 23.06 4.97 -9.02
CA SER A 51 21.77 5.66 -9.13
C SER A 51 20.67 4.65 -8.89
N LEU A 52 19.81 4.90 -7.91
CA LEU A 52 18.56 4.17 -7.66
C LEU A 52 17.41 5.13 -7.94
N PRO A 53 16.24 4.62 -8.36
CA PRO A 53 15.08 5.47 -8.48
C PRO A 53 14.69 6.07 -7.11
N SER A 54 14.27 7.33 -7.12
CA SER A 54 13.78 8.04 -5.94
C SER A 54 12.36 7.60 -5.61
N ASP A 55 12.14 7.13 -4.40
CA ASP A 55 10.81 6.78 -3.89
C ASP A 55 9.88 7.99 -3.83
N VAL A 56 10.40 9.15 -3.43
CA VAL A 56 9.66 10.41 -3.36
C VAL A 56 9.24 10.87 -4.77
N ALA A 57 10.15 10.83 -5.76
CA ALA A 57 9.86 11.24 -7.12
C ALA A 57 8.83 10.32 -7.78
N VAL A 58 8.98 9.00 -7.61
CA VAL A 58 8.05 7.99 -8.13
C VAL A 58 6.66 8.15 -7.51
N ALA A 59 6.57 8.32 -6.18
CA ALA A 59 5.31 8.52 -5.47
C ALA A 59 4.62 9.81 -5.89
N TRP A 60 5.38 10.90 -6.04
CA TRP A 60 4.87 12.19 -6.48
C TRP A 60 4.30 12.11 -7.90
N ALA A 61 5.05 11.56 -8.85
CA ALA A 61 4.59 11.40 -10.23
C ALA A 61 3.35 10.50 -10.33
N GLY A 62 3.31 9.39 -9.58
CA GLY A 62 2.14 8.51 -9.50
C GLY A 62 0.89 9.23 -8.98
N SER A 63 1.02 10.03 -7.92
CA SER A 63 -0.09 10.80 -7.33
C SER A 63 -0.61 11.88 -8.28
N ARG A 64 0.29 12.62 -8.95
CA ARG A 64 -0.05 13.65 -9.93
C ARG A 64 -0.76 13.06 -11.15
N LEU A 65 -0.24 11.95 -11.68
CA LEU A 65 -0.85 11.26 -12.80
C LEU A 65 -2.26 10.72 -12.45
N CYS A 66 -2.44 10.26 -11.21
CA CYS A 66 -3.74 9.90 -10.67
C CYS A 66 -4.70 11.08 -10.68
N GLY A 67 -4.26 12.27 -10.25
CA GLY A 67 -5.02 13.51 -10.34
C GLY A 67 -5.43 13.85 -11.77
N ALA A 68 -4.53 13.72 -12.75
CA ALA A 68 -4.84 13.94 -14.16
C ALA A 68 -5.90 12.97 -14.70
N LEU A 69 -5.81 11.68 -14.34
CA LEU A 69 -6.77 10.64 -14.74
C LEU A 69 -8.17 10.84 -14.13
N LEU A 70 -8.24 11.29 -12.90
CA LEU A 70 -9.49 11.56 -12.18
C LEU A 70 -10.10 12.94 -12.51
N GLY A 71 -9.41 13.77 -13.31
CA GLY A 71 -9.86 15.13 -13.63
C GLY A 71 -9.66 16.14 -12.51
N LEU A 72 -8.83 15.81 -11.54
CA LEU A 72 -8.48 16.65 -10.40
C LEU A 72 -7.25 17.47 -10.78
N HIS A 73 -7.44 18.72 -11.17
CA HIS A 73 -6.33 19.61 -11.54
C HIS A 73 -5.72 20.21 -10.28
N GLY A 74 -4.40 20.01 -10.07
CA GLY A 74 -3.77 20.23 -8.78
C GLY A 74 -3.48 21.70 -8.43
N ILE A 75 -3.19 22.56 -9.40
CA ILE A 75 -2.86 23.97 -9.18
C ILE A 75 -3.67 24.83 -10.14
N ALA A 76 -4.23 25.92 -9.66
CA ALA A 76 -5.04 26.82 -10.48
C ALA A 76 -4.24 27.30 -11.70
N GLY A 77 -4.72 26.95 -12.91
CA GLY A 77 -4.12 27.36 -14.18
C GLY A 77 -3.32 26.28 -14.91
N GLU A 78 -2.97 25.16 -14.28
CA GLU A 78 -2.26 24.06 -14.93
C GLU A 78 -3.21 23.22 -15.81
N SER A 79 -2.88 23.01 -17.07
CA SER A 79 -3.64 22.13 -17.96
C SER A 79 -3.33 20.66 -17.66
N ARG A 80 -4.27 19.77 -18.03
CA ARG A 80 -4.04 18.32 -17.90
C ARG A 80 -2.83 17.84 -18.72
N ALA A 81 -2.55 18.48 -19.85
CA ALA A 81 -1.41 18.15 -20.70
C ALA A 81 -0.10 18.48 -19.98
N GLU A 82 0.04 19.69 -19.46
CA GLU A 82 1.22 20.12 -18.68
C GLU A 82 1.44 19.19 -17.48
N LEU A 83 0.38 18.85 -16.75
CA LEU A 83 0.45 17.91 -15.63
C LEU A 83 1.01 16.55 -16.04
N ILE A 84 0.58 16.02 -17.19
CA ILE A 84 1.05 14.73 -17.70
C ILE A 84 2.51 14.85 -18.16
N ASP A 85 2.88 15.95 -18.82
CA ASP A 85 4.25 16.17 -19.28
C ASP A 85 5.23 16.28 -18.11
N ASP A 86 4.88 17.01 -17.04
CA ASP A 86 5.68 17.04 -15.80
C ASP A 86 5.87 15.63 -15.18
N CYS A 87 4.81 14.81 -15.19
CA CYS A 87 4.91 13.45 -14.70
C CYS A 87 5.87 12.59 -15.55
N ILE A 88 5.89 12.81 -16.87
CA ILE A 88 6.79 12.13 -17.81
C ILE A 88 8.24 12.52 -17.53
N ASP A 89 8.50 13.81 -17.38
CA ASP A 89 9.84 14.36 -17.14
C ASP A 89 10.46 13.82 -15.85
N ILE A 90 9.62 13.48 -14.89
CA ILE A 90 10.06 12.82 -13.64
C ILE A 90 10.17 11.31 -13.80
N LEU A 91 9.20 10.65 -14.45
CA LEU A 91 9.21 9.19 -14.55
C LEU A 91 10.30 8.65 -15.49
N GLU A 92 10.65 9.36 -16.57
CA GLU A 92 11.68 8.86 -17.52
C GLU A 92 13.03 8.62 -16.84
N PRO A 93 13.61 9.58 -16.07
CA PRO A 93 14.87 9.34 -15.36
C PRO A 93 14.76 8.25 -14.27
N GLU A 94 13.63 8.16 -13.56
CA GLU A 94 13.43 7.14 -12.53
C GLU A 94 13.32 5.73 -13.13
N LEU A 95 12.65 5.58 -14.25
CA LEU A 95 12.62 4.34 -15.02
C LEU A 95 14.01 3.97 -15.56
N CYS A 96 14.77 4.96 -16.05
CA CYS A 96 16.14 4.76 -16.49
C CYS A 96 17.01 4.23 -15.35
N ALA A 97 16.98 4.89 -14.19
CA ALA A 97 17.69 4.47 -12.97
C ALA A 97 17.31 3.05 -12.55
N ALA A 98 16.03 2.68 -12.61
CA ALA A 98 15.56 1.33 -12.29
C ALA A 98 16.15 0.27 -13.24
N PHE A 99 16.22 0.54 -14.54
CA PHE A 99 16.85 -0.37 -15.51
C PHE A 99 18.37 -0.45 -15.31
N GLU A 100 19.06 0.65 -15.00
CA GLU A 100 20.50 0.64 -14.68
C GLU A 100 20.78 -0.15 -13.40
N ALA A 101 19.95 0.00 -12.38
CA ALA A 101 20.04 -0.75 -11.13
C ALA A 101 19.97 -2.27 -11.33
N THR A 102 19.29 -2.73 -12.37
CA THR A 102 19.18 -4.16 -12.71
C THR A 102 20.17 -4.64 -13.79
N GLY A 103 21.19 -3.82 -14.08
CA GLY A 103 22.33 -4.22 -14.91
C GLY A 103 22.24 -3.78 -16.38
N SER A 104 21.27 -2.96 -16.77
CA SER A 104 21.24 -2.40 -18.12
C SER A 104 22.32 -1.32 -18.30
N SER A 105 22.95 -1.27 -19.48
CA SER A 105 23.79 -0.12 -19.82
C SER A 105 22.93 1.15 -19.94
N LYS A 106 23.53 2.32 -19.63
CA LYS A 106 22.85 3.62 -19.66
C LYS A 106 22.06 3.85 -20.95
N ARG A 107 22.64 3.54 -22.11
CA ARG A 107 21.97 3.67 -23.42
C ARG A 107 20.74 2.76 -23.55
N ARG A 108 20.83 1.51 -23.09
CA ARG A 108 19.72 0.55 -23.12
C ARG A 108 18.65 0.95 -22.10
N ALA A 109 19.04 1.38 -20.92
CA ALA A 109 18.13 1.83 -19.87
C ALA A 109 17.29 3.01 -20.36
N LEU A 110 17.91 4.05 -20.94
CA LEU A 110 17.22 5.21 -21.48
C LEU A 110 16.25 4.83 -22.63
N ALA A 111 16.69 3.97 -23.55
CA ALA A 111 15.82 3.49 -24.62
C ALA A 111 14.61 2.71 -24.10
N SER A 112 14.80 1.92 -23.03
CA SER A 112 13.72 1.17 -22.37
C SER A 112 12.78 2.09 -21.62
N ALA A 113 13.30 3.06 -20.86
CA ALA A 113 12.51 4.06 -20.15
C ALA A 113 11.60 4.83 -21.11
N ARG A 114 12.14 5.37 -22.19
CA ARG A 114 11.39 6.08 -23.22
C ARG A 114 10.30 5.23 -23.89
N ARG A 115 10.59 3.95 -24.13
CA ARG A 115 9.58 3.02 -24.65
C ARG A 115 8.45 2.81 -23.66
N CYS A 116 8.78 2.63 -22.37
CA CYS A 116 7.79 2.43 -21.31
C CYS A 116 6.91 3.67 -21.11
N VAL A 117 7.50 4.88 -21.14
CA VAL A 117 6.76 6.14 -21.08
C VAL A 117 5.80 6.27 -22.26
N ARG A 118 6.28 6.09 -23.50
CA ARG A 118 5.40 6.14 -24.68
C ARG A 118 4.27 5.13 -24.61
N SER A 119 4.55 3.93 -24.14
CA SER A 119 3.53 2.89 -23.97
C SER A 119 2.51 3.28 -22.90
N LEU A 120 2.94 3.89 -21.80
CA LEU A 120 2.02 4.41 -20.79
C LEU A 120 1.13 5.51 -21.37
N MET A 121 1.70 6.49 -22.08
CA MET A 121 0.91 7.57 -22.72
C MET A 121 -0.18 7.01 -23.65
N ALA A 122 0.15 6.03 -24.46
CA ALA A 122 -0.82 5.36 -25.33
C ALA A 122 -1.90 4.59 -24.53
N ALA A 123 -1.58 4.14 -23.33
CA ALA A 123 -2.50 3.38 -22.46
C ALA A 123 -3.38 4.26 -21.58
N LEU A 124 -2.98 5.52 -21.26
CA LEU A 124 -3.71 6.38 -20.32
C LEU A 124 -5.21 6.53 -20.62
N PRO A 125 -5.66 6.70 -21.88
CA PRO A 125 -7.09 6.79 -22.16
C PRO A 125 -7.87 5.52 -21.78
N ARG A 126 -7.24 4.34 -21.94
CA ARG A 126 -7.84 3.05 -21.53
C ARG A 126 -7.84 2.94 -20.00
N VAL A 127 -6.73 3.29 -19.36
CA VAL A 127 -6.63 3.28 -17.89
C VAL A 127 -7.69 4.18 -17.29
N GLN A 128 -7.87 5.38 -17.83
CA GLN A 128 -8.91 6.31 -17.40
C GLN A 128 -10.31 5.73 -17.53
N ARG A 129 -10.65 5.15 -18.69
CA ARG A 129 -11.98 4.52 -18.88
C ARG A 129 -12.24 3.43 -17.84
N THR A 130 -11.25 2.59 -17.56
CA THR A 130 -11.40 1.53 -16.56
C THR A 130 -11.56 2.12 -15.15
N LEU A 131 -10.81 3.18 -14.84
CA LEU A 131 -10.91 3.87 -13.55
C LEU A 131 -12.26 4.57 -13.36
N MET A 132 -12.86 5.12 -14.43
CA MET A 132 -14.22 5.69 -14.34
C MET A 132 -15.26 4.62 -14.04
N LEU A 133 -15.12 3.40 -14.56
CA LEU A 133 -15.99 2.28 -14.18
C LEU A 133 -15.82 1.89 -12.71
N ASP A 134 -14.61 2.02 -12.13
CA ASP A 134 -14.42 1.82 -10.70
C ASP A 134 -15.10 2.94 -9.87
N VAL A 135 -15.05 4.19 -10.34
CA VAL A 135 -15.78 5.32 -9.72
C VAL A 135 -17.28 5.13 -9.78
N ASP A 136 -17.80 4.69 -10.94
CA ASP A 136 -19.22 4.40 -11.11
C ASP A 136 -19.68 3.27 -10.18
N ALA A 137 -18.90 2.20 -10.09
CA ALA A 137 -19.16 1.08 -9.19
C ALA A 137 -19.21 1.50 -7.70
N ALA A 138 -18.33 2.41 -7.29
CA ALA A 138 -18.36 2.98 -5.95
C ALA A 138 -19.61 3.82 -5.72
N TYR A 139 -19.99 4.67 -6.68
CA TYR A 139 -21.19 5.51 -6.60
C TYR A 139 -22.48 4.70 -6.51
N GLU A 140 -22.56 3.61 -7.26
CA GLU A 140 -23.75 2.73 -7.29
C GLU A 140 -23.88 1.85 -6.04
N ARG A 141 -22.76 1.50 -5.39
CA ARG A 141 -22.75 0.50 -4.32
C ARG A 141 -22.55 1.06 -2.93
N ASP A 142 -22.13 2.32 -2.81
CA ASP A 142 -22.02 3.01 -1.53
C ASP A 142 -23.21 3.98 -1.36
N PRO A 143 -24.18 3.66 -0.49
CA PRO A 143 -25.32 4.55 -0.25
C PRO A 143 -24.92 5.88 0.43
N ALA A 144 -23.72 6.00 0.97
CA ALA A 144 -23.22 7.23 1.59
C ALA A 144 -22.59 8.19 0.56
N ALA A 145 -22.29 7.72 -0.65
CA ALA A 145 -21.67 8.54 -1.70
C ALA A 145 -22.62 9.61 -2.22
N THR A 146 -22.23 10.88 -2.10
CA THR A 146 -23.05 12.02 -2.54
C THR A 146 -22.81 12.38 -4.00
N SER A 147 -21.61 12.09 -4.53
CA SER A 147 -21.25 12.37 -5.92
C SER A 147 -20.01 11.58 -6.37
N ARG A 148 -19.88 11.42 -7.69
CA ARG A 148 -18.66 10.88 -8.31
C ARG A 148 -17.43 11.74 -8.04
N THR A 149 -17.60 13.04 -7.87
CA THR A 149 -16.53 13.97 -7.51
C THR A 149 -16.01 13.69 -6.10
N GLU A 150 -16.89 13.47 -5.14
CA GLU A 150 -16.49 13.06 -3.78
C GLU A 150 -15.69 11.76 -3.79
N ILE A 151 -16.15 10.76 -4.51
CA ILE A 151 -15.48 9.47 -4.66
C ILE A 151 -14.07 9.65 -5.26
N ALA A 152 -13.96 10.42 -6.35
CA ALA A 152 -12.68 10.67 -7.01
C ALA A 152 -11.68 11.40 -6.09
N LEU A 153 -12.17 12.32 -5.25
CA LEU A 153 -11.34 13.15 -4.35
C LEU A 153 -10.97 12.45 -3.05
N ALA A 154 -11.90 11.70 -2.46
CA ALA A 154 -11.81 11.29 -1.07
C ALA A 154 -11.64 9.77 -0.86
N TYR A 155 -12.10 8.92 -1.78
CA TYR A 155 -12.12 7.48 -1.53
C TYR A 155 -10.73 6.84 -1.66
N PRO A 156 -10.21 6.22 -0.60
CA PRO A 156 -8.89 5.58 -0.61
C PRO A 156 -8.83 4.42 -1.61
N GLY A 157 -9.91 3.67 -1.80
CA GLY A 157 -10.02 2.57 -2.76
C GLY A 157 -9.76 3.03 -4.20
N ILE A 158 -10.33 4.16 -4.61
CA ILE A 158 -10.13 4.73 -5.96
C ILE A 158 -8.68 5.21 -6.14
N ARG A 159 -8.10 5.83 -5.12
CA ARG A 159 -6.68 6.24 -5.16
C ARG A 159 -5.76 5.03 -5.31
N ALA A 160 -5.98 3.98 -4.54
CA ALA A 160 -5.20 2.74 -4.60
C ALA A 160 -5.34 2.04 -5.96
N LEU A 161 -6.56 1.92 -6.49
CA LEU A 161 -6.83 1.35 -7.82
C LEU A 161 -6.19 2.15 -8.94
N CYS A 162 -6.24 3.49 -8.87
CA CYS A 162 -5.61 4.36 -9.87
C CYS A 162 -4.10 4.11 -9.96
N ILE A 163 -3.41 4.18 -8.82
CA ILE A 163 -1.95 3.95 -8.77
C ILE A 163 -1.64 2.51 -9.17
N TYR A 164 -2.43 1.53 -8.72
CA TYR A 164 -2.28 0.14 -9.13
C TYR A 164 -2.37 -0.04 -10.65
N ARG A 165 -3.36 0.57 -11.33
CA ARG A 165 -3.54 0.43 -12.78
C ARG A 165 -2.36 0.98 -13.57
N ILE A 166 -1.76 2.09 -13.13
CA ILE A 166 -0.50 2.65 -13.68
C ILE A 166 0.66 1.68 -13.43
N ALA A 167 0.82 1.21 -12.19
CA ALA A 167 1.88 0.30 -11.78
C ALA A 167 1.78 -1.06 -12.51
N HIS A 168 0.57 -1.58 -12.67
CA HIS A 168 0.29 -2.82 -13.40
C HIS A 168 0.71 -2.72 -14.87
N HIS A 169 0.44 -1.57 -15.53
CA HIS A 169 0.91 -1.32 -16.89
C HIS A 169 2.44 -1.41 -17.00
N PHE A 170 3.17 -0.81 -16.09
CA PHE A 170 4.63 -0.94 -16.03
C PHE A 170 5.10 -2.36 -15.69
N HIS A 171 4.40 -3.03 -14.78
CA HIS A 171 4.70 -4.41 -14.41
C HIS A 171 4.58 -5.36 -15.61
N GLN A 172 3.54 -5.22 -16.43
CA GLN A 172 3.36 -5.99 -17.68
C GLN A 172 4.50 -5.78 -18.66
N GLN A 173 5.15 -4.61 -18.65
CA GLN A 173 6.33 -4.31 -19.47
C GLN A 173 7.64 -4.74 -18.81
N ARG A 174 7.59 -5.44 -17.68
CA ARG A 174 8.74 -5.90 -16.90
C ARG A 174 9.66 -4.75 -16.45
N VAL A 175 9.10 -3.58 -16.17
CA VAL A 175 9.83 -2.49 -15.54
C VAL A 175 10.26 -2.94 -14.14
N PRO A 176 11.54 -2.84 -13.81
CA PRO A 176 12.02 -3.20 -12.48
C PRO A 176 11.69 -2.11 -11.46
N LEU A 177 11.55 -2.46 -10.19
CA LEU A 177 11.41 -1.59 -9.01
C LEU A 177 10.19 -0.66 -9.04
N VAL A 178 10.10 0.24 -10.01
CA VAL A 178 9.09 1.33 -10.06
C VAL A 178 7.65 0.86 -9.89
N PRO A 179 7.17 -0.25 -10.48
CA PRO A 179 5.81 -0.72 -10.24
C PRO A 179 5.54 -1.01 -8.77
N ARG A 180 6.48 -1.64 -8.06
CA ARG A 180 6.34 -1.92 -6.63
C ARG A 180 6.43 -0.64 -5.80
N MET A 181 7.34 0.28 -6.13
CA MET A 181 7.46 1.58 -5.46
C MET A 181 6.14 2.38 -5.54
N LEU A 182 5.48 2.39 -6.70
CA LEU A 182 4.17 3.02 -6.88
C LEU A 182 3.13 2.39 -5.96
N THR A 183 3.00 1.06 -5.94
CA THR A 183 1.97 0.41 -5.11
C THR A 183 2.29 0.50 -3.63
N GLU A 184 3.56 0.51 -3.20
CA GLU A 184 3.92 0.78 -1.80
C GLU A 184 3.58 2.21 -1.37
N SER A 185 3.73 3.20 -2.26
CA SER A 185 3.29 4.57 -1.94
C SER A 185 1.77 4.67 -1.77
N ALA A 186 1.00 3.92 -2.57
CA ALA A 186 -0.44 3.80 -2.41
C ALA A 186 -0.79 3.10 -1.09
N HIS A 187 -0.14 1.97 -0.78
CA HIS A 187 -0.30 1.25 0.48
C HIS A 187 -0.04 2.14 1.69
N ALA A 188 1.07 2.87 1.70
CA ALA A 188 1.41 3.80 2.79
C ALA A 188 0.37 4.90 3.00
N SER A 189 -0.28 5.38 1.94
CA SER A 189 -1.24 6.49 2.02
C SER A 189 -2.70 6.05 2.21
N THR A 190 -3.05 4.80 1.90
CA THR A 190 -4.44 4.30 1.90
C THR A 190 -4.66 3.11 2.83
N GLY A 191 -3.61 2.43 3.26
CA GLY A 191 -3.70 1.15 3.98
C GLY A 191 -4.11 -0.03 3.09
N ILE A 192 -4.09 0.12 1.75
CA ILE A 192 -4.51 -0.91 0.77
C ILE A 192 -3.27 -1.42 0.05
N ASP A 193 -2.87 -2.67 0.28
CA ASP A 193 -1.74 -3.33 -0.37
C ASP A 193 -2.20 -4.10 -1.61
N ILE A 194 -1.94 -3.57 -2.80
CA ILE A 194 -2.20 -4.25 -4.07
C ILE A 194 -0.87 -4.51 -4.77
N HIS A 195 -0.50 -5.77 -4.94
CA HIS A 195 0.71 -6.09 -5.71
C HIS A 195 0.51 -5.74 -7.19
N PRO A 196 1.48 -5.08 -7.86
CA PRO A 196 1.32 -4.65 -9.25
C PRO A 196 1.14 -5.79 -10.25
N GLY A 197 1.48 -7.01 -9.88
CA GLY A 197 1.27 -8.23 -10.66
C GLY A 197 -0.14 -8.80 -10.62
N ALA A 198 -0.98 -8.38 -9.68
CA ALA A 198 -2.39 -8.79 -9.63
C ALA A 198 -3.12 -8.35 -10.91
N THR A 199 -4.15 -9.07 -11.30
CA THR A 199 -5.04 -8.71 -12.42
C THR A 199 -6.40 -8.34 -11.85
N ILE A 200 -6.85 -7.10 -12.08
CA ILE A 200 -8.14 -6.59 -11.57
C ILE A 200 -8.96 -6.05 -12.74
N GLY A 201 -10.16 -6.60 -12.91
CA GLY A 201 -11.15 -6.18 -13.90
C GLY A 201 -11.66 -4.75 -13.66
N ALA A 202 -12.56 -4.31 -14.50
CA ALA A 202 -13.24 -3.02 -14.38
C ALA A 202 -14.38 -3.08 -13.36
N GLY A 203 -14.80 -1.93 -12.85
CA GLY A 203 -15.90 -1.85 -11.89
C GLY A 203 -15.53 -2.44 -10.51
N CYS A 204 -14.25 -2.47 -10.17
CA CYS A 204 -13.80 -2.93 -8.86
C CYS A 204 -14.06 -1.82 -7.82
N PHE A 205 -14.81 -2.16 -6.78
CA PHE A 205 -15.05 -1.26 -5.64
C PHE A 205 -14.33 -1.80 -4.39
N ILE A 206 -13.43 -1.01 -3.82
CA ILE A 206 -12.79 -1.28 -2.53
C ILE A 206 -13.35 -0.28 -1.53
N ASP A 207 -14.25 -0.74 -0.68
CA ASP A 207 -14.92 0.07 0.33
C ASP A 207 -14.10 0.11 1.62
N HIS A 208 -13.94 1.32 2.20
CA HIS A 208 -13.05 1.65 3.32
C HIS A 208 -11.59 1.28 3.05
N GLY A 209 -11.30 0.06 2.71
CA GLY A 209 -10.07 -0.48 2.18
C GLY A 209 -8.93 -0.73 3.18
N THR A 210 -8.98 -0.18 4.39
CA THR A 210 -7.93 -0.37 5.40
C THR A 210 -7.59 -1.85 5.58
N SER A 211 -6.30 -2.19 5.51
CA SER A 211 -5.77 -3.55 5.64
C SER A 211 -6.24 -4.55 4.58
N VAL A 212 -6.68 -4.09 3.42
CA VAL A 212 -6.89 -4.97 2.26
C VAL A 212 -5.53 -5.41 1.71
N VAL A 213 -5.37 -6.71 1.44
CA VAL A 213 -4.17 -7.29 0.82
C VAL A 213 -4.54 -8.09 -0.42
N ILE A 214 -4.02 -7.68 -1.58
CA ILE A 214 -4.21 -8.36 -2.87
C ILE A 214 -2.86 -8.83 -3.40
N GLY A 215 -2.59 -10.14 -3.28
CA GLY A 215 -1.29 -10.73 -3.62
C GLY A 215 -1.02 -10.82 -5.12
N GLU A 216 0.27 -10.98 -5.49
CA GLU A 216 0.84 -10.90 -6.84
C GLU A 216 0.08 -11.65 -7.93
N THR A 217 -0.35 -12.87 -7.66
CA THR A 217 -0.99 -13.73 -8.68
C THR A 217 -2.51 -13.80 -8.52
N THR A 218 -3.10 -12.86 -7.78
CA THR A 218 -4.56 -12.73 -7.66
C THR A 218 -5.16 -12.34 -9.01
N VAL A 219 -6.32 -12.92 -9.31
CA VAL A 219 -7.17 -12.50 -10.42
C VAL A 219 -8.52 -12.10 -9.85
N ILE A 220 -8.96 -10.89 -10.15
CA ILE A 220 -10.26 -10.35 -9.79
C ILE A 220 -10.98 -10.02 -11.09
N GLY A 221 -12.17 -10.57 -11.28
CA GLY A 221 -13.05 -10.28 -12.40
C GLY A 221 -13.61 -8.87 -12.39
N CYS A 222 -14.56 -8.61 -13.26
CA CYS A 222 -15.26 -7.33 -13.31
C CYS A 222 -16.30 -7.23 -12.17
N ASP A 223 -16.66 -6.01 -11.80
CA ASP A 223 -17.77 -5.69 -10.88
C ASP A 223 -17.65 -6.33 -9.49
N CYS A 224 -16.45 -6.57 -9.02
CA CYS A 224 -16.22 -7.09 -7.68
C CYS A 224 -16.22 -6.00 -6.62
N THR A 225 -16.66 -6.37 -5.40
CA THR A 225 -16.64 -5.49 -4.22
C THR A 225 -15.82 -6.12 -3.11
N LEU A 226 -14.87 -5.37 -2.55
CA LEU A 226 -14.03 -5.78 -1.43
C LEU A 226 -14.16 -4.78 -0.29
N TYR A 227 -14.40 -5.27 0.92
CA TYR A 227 -14.43 -4.44 2.12
C TYR A 227 -13.09 -4.46 2.86
N GLN A 228 -12.94 -3.62 3.87
CA GLN A 228 -11.74 -3.52 4.70
C GLN A 228 -11.31 -4.88 5.27
N GLY A 229 -9.99 -5.05 5.44
CA GLY A 229 -9.40 -6.24 6.04
C GLY A 229 -9.43 -7.49 5.16
N VAL A 230 -9.96 -7.43 3.94
CA VAL A 230 -9.98 -8.57 3.03
C VAL A 230 -8.56 -8.96 2.63
N THR A 231 -8.24 -10.24 2.75
CA THR A 231 -6.95 -10.79 2.34
C THR A 231 -7.12 -11.82 1.23
N LEU A 232 -6.54 -11.55 0.05
CA LEU A 232 -6.43 -12.48 -1.07
C LEU A 232 -4.98 -13.01 -1.12
N GLY A 233 -4.71 -14.07 -0.33
CA GLY A 233 -3.37 -14.49 0.06
C GLY A 233 -2.93 -15.84 -0.48
N ALA A 234 -1.66 -16.19 -0.24
CA ALA A 234 -1.11 -17.50 -0.51
C ALA A 234 -1.38 -18.43 0.69
N ARG A 235 -1.79 -19.68 0.40
CA ARG A 235 -1.97 -20.71 1.45
C ARG A 235 -0.64 -21.29 1.91
N ARG A 236 0.32 -21.44 0.97
CA ARG A 236 1.66 -21.98 1.21
C ARG A 236 2.64 -21.49 0.17
N PHE A 237 3.92 -21.63 0.46
CA PHE A 237 5.00 -21.33 -0.48
C PHE A 237 5.69 -22.64 -0.88
N ASP A 238 5.66 -22.97 -2.17
CA ASP A 238 6.37 -24.12 -2.70
C ASP A 238 7.88 -23.87 -2.66
N ARG A 239 8.63 -24.91 -2.29
CA ARG A 239 10.09 -24.84 -2.18
C ARG A 239 10.76 -25.78 -3.19
N THR A 240 11.98 -25.43 -3.60
CA THR A 240 12.86 -26.31 -4.39
C THR A 240 13.40 -27.43 -3.48
N LYS A 241 14.04 -28.46 -4.08
CA LYS A 241 14.73 -29.50 -3.32
C LYS A 241 15.81 -28.94 -2.37
N GLY A 242 16.40 -27.77 -2.70
CA GLY A 242 17.37 -27.05 -1.85
C GLY A 242 16.74 -26.08 -0.84
N GLY A 243 15.42 -26.11 -0.60
CA GLY A 243 14.73 -25.29 0.39
C GLY A 243 14.38 -23.85 -0.03
N ALA A 244 14.85 -23.37 -1.17
CA ALA A 244 14.54 -22.04 -1.66
C ALA A 244 13.07 -21.92 -2.11
N ILE A 245 12.44 -20.75 -1.87
CA ILE A 245 11.06 -20.49 -2.31
C ILE A 245 11.00 -20.44 -3.84
N ARG A 246 10.07 -21.18 -4.44
CA ARG A 246 9.75 -21.08 -5.87
C ARG A 246 8.99 -19.80 -6.15
N ARG A 247 9.52 -18.98 -7.08
CA ARG A 247 8.90 -17.72 -7.52
C ARG A 247 8.08 -17.92 -8.78
N GLY A 248 7.17 -16.98 -9.10
CA GLY A 248 6.41 -16.94 -10.35
C GLY A 248 5.27 -17.96 -10.46
N LEU A 249 4.99 -18.77 -9.42
CA LEU A 249 3.88 -19.72 -9.43
C LEU A 249 2.57 -19.03 -8.99
N LYS A 250 1.45 -19.48 -9.58
CA LYS A 250 0.10 -19.09 -9.13
C LYS A 250 -0.10 -19.58 -7.69
N ARG A 251 -0.29 -18.63 -6.76
CA ARG A 251 -0.40 -18.92 -5.31
C ARG A 251 -1.53 -18.16 -4.61
N HIS A 252 -2.16 -17.19 -5.29
CA HIS A 252 -3.26 -16.37 -4.78
C HIS A 252 -4.57 -16.71 -5.49
N PRO A 253 -5.75 -16.49 -4.86
CA PRO A 253 -7.03 -16.90 -5.38
C PRO A 253 -7.45 -16.18 -6.66
N THR A 254 -8.55 -16.67 -7.24
CA THR A 254 -9.26 -16.05 -8.34
C THR A 254 -10.69 -15.74 -7.90
N LEU A 255 -11.12 -14.50 -8.03
CA LEU A 255 -12.51 -14.07 -7.92
C LEU A 255 -13.05 -13.88 -9.34
N ARG A 256 -14.21 -14.47 -9.64
CA ARG A 256 -14.94 -14.24 -10.89
C ARG A 256 -15.74 -12.96 -10.80
N ASP A 257 -16.47 -12.62 -11.87
CA ASP A 257 -17.22 -11.37 -11.97
C ASP A 257 -18.33 -11.27 -10.91
N GLY A 258 -18.58 -10.07 -10.42
CA GLY A 258 -19.66 -9.77 -9.49
C GLY A 258 -19.50 -10.35 -8.09
N VAL A 259 -18.30 -10.78 -7.71
CA VAL A 259 -18.03 -11.33 -6.36
C VAL A 259 -17.99 -10.21 -5.33
N THR A 260 -18.70 -10.41 -4.21
CA THR A 260 -18.62 -9.53 -3.03
C THR A 260 -17.91 -10.25 -1.88
N VAL A 261 -16.88 -9.61 -1.33
CA VAL A 261 -16.11 -10.12 -0.18
C VAL A 261 -16.22 -9.13 0.96
N TYR A 262 -16.92 -9.51 2.02
CA TYR A 262 -17.15 -8.68 3.19
C TYR A 262 -15.94 -8.61 4.13
N ALA A 263 -16.01 -7.67 5.06
CA ALA A 263 -14.93 -7.25 5.93
C ALA A 263 -14.19 -8.41 6.63
N ASN A 264 -12.86 -8.31 6.65
CA ASN A 264 -11.95 -9.26 7.32
C ASN A 264 -12.03 -10.72 6.80
N ALA A 265 -12.68 -10.97 5.67
CA ALA A 265 -12.64 -12.30 5.07
C ALA A 265 -11.25 -12.59 4.49
N THR A 266 -10.78 -13.82 4.65
CA THR A 266 -9.48 -14.28 4.18
C THR A 266 -9.66 -15.40 3.16
N ILE A 267 -9.21 -15.21 1.92
CA ILE A 267 -9.30 -16.21 0.84
C ILE A 267 -7.88 -16.60 0.44
N LEU A 268 -7.54 -17.88 0.55
CA LEU A 268 -6.17 -18.35 0.37
C LEU A 268 -6.06 -19.44 -0.71
N GLY A 269 -4.99 -19.34 -1.50
CA GLY A 269 -4.52 -20.44 -2.35
C GLY A 269 -4.73 -20.24 -3.84
N GLY A 270 -3.73 -20.59 -4.64
CA GLY A 270 -3.71 -20.38 -6.09
C GLY A 270 -4.73 -21.22 -6.89
N LYS A 271 -5.26 -22.28 -6.30
CA LYS A 271 -6.32 -23.10 -6.90
C LYS A 271 -7.73 -22.71 -6.44
N THR A 272 -7.84 -21.84 -5.44
CA THR A 272 -9.11 -21.35 -4.90
C THR A 272 -9.75 -20.38 -5.89
N ILE A 273 -10.95 -20.70 -6.34
CA ILE A 273 -11.76 -19.91 -7.26
C ILE A 273 -13.09 -19.61 -6.60
N ILE A 274 -13.42 -18.34 -6.48
CA ILE A 274 -14.76 -17.89 -6.07
C ILE A 274 -15.57 -17.63 -7.34
N GLY A 275 -16.64 -18.41 -7.51
CA GLY A 275 -17.51 -18.33 -8.69
C GLY A 275 -18.28 -17.03 -8.77
N SER A 276 -18.71 -16.65 -9.98
CA SER A 276 -19.36 -15.37 -10.27
C SER A 276 -20.59 -15.14 -9.39
N HIS A 277 -20.81 -13.87 -9.03
CA HIS A 277 -21.97 -13.43 -8.24
C HIS A 277 -22.10 -14.14 -6.88
N SER A 278 -20.98 -14.59 -6.32
CA SER A 278 -20.94 -15.18 -5.00
C SER A 278 -20.58 -14.16 -3.94
N THR A 279 -21.06 -14.40 -2.73
CA THR A 279 -20.85 -13.53 -1.57
C THR A 279 -20.06 -14.29 -0.50
N ILE A 280 -18.97 -13.71 -0.03
CA ILE A 280 -18.20 -14.20 1.10
C ILE A 280 -18.49 -13.30 2.30
N ALA A 281 -19.11 -13.86 3.34
CA ALA A 281 -19.46 -13.12 4.55
C ALA A 281 -18.21 -12.65 5.32
N ALA A 282 -18.43 -11.71 6.22
CA ALA A 282 -17.36 -11.14 7.03
C ALA A 282 -16.65 -12.19 7.90
N SER A 283 -15.34 -12.01 8.08
CA SER A 283 -14.49 -12.82 8.96
C SER A 283 -14.44 -14.33 8.64
N VAL A 284 -14.73 -14.72 7.40
CA VAL A 284 -14.66 -16.11 6.95
C VAL A 284 -13.29 -16.42 6.36
N LEU A 285 -12.76 -17.61 6.69
CA LEU A 285 -11.58 -18.17 6.05
C LEU A 285 -12.01 -19.15 4.94
N VAL A 286 -11.65 -18.84 3.69
CA VAL A 286 -11.93 -19.69 2.53
C VAL A 286 -10.62 -20.23 1.95
N GLN A 287 -10.51 -21.55 1.83
CA GLN A 287 -9.33 -22.23 1.27
C GLN A 287 -9.66 -23.19 0.12
N GLU A 288 -10.93 -23.29 -0.23
CA GLU A 288 -11.47 -24.13 -1.29
C GLU A 288 -12.34 -23.31 -2.23
N SER A 289 -12.56 -23.82 -3.43
CA SER A 289 -13.36 -23.14 -4.43
C SER A 289 -14.84 -23.11 -4.07
N VAL A 290 -15.50 -22.01 -4.41
CA VAL A 290 -16.92 -21.76 -4.18
C VAL A 290 -17.62 -21.69 -5.53
N PRO A 291 -18.73 -22.42 -5.74
CA PRO A 291 -19.53 -22.31 -6.98
C PRO A 291 -20.09 -20.92 -7.18
N SER A 292 -20.48 -20.60 -8.43
CA SER A 292 -21.17 -19.35 -8.74
C SER A 292 -22.51 -19.23 -8.00
N HIS A 293 -22.95 -17.99 -7.75
CA HIS A 293 -24.24 -17.68 -7.10
C HIS A 293 -24.38 -18.29 -5.70
N SER A 294 -23.28 -18.38 -4.96
CA SER A 294 -23.21 -19.00 -3.63
C SER A 294 -22.93 -17.97 -2.54
N THR A 295 -23.46 -18.21 -1.34
CA THR A 295 -23.13 -17.42 -0.16
C THR A 295 -22.37 -18.28 0.83
N VAL A 296 -21.11 -17.90 1.14
CA VAL A 296 -20.30 -18.51 2.19
C VAL A 296 -20.49 -17.68 3.46
N ARG A 297 -20.95 -18.34 4.52
CA ARG A 297 -21.18 -17.72 5.84
C ARG A 297 -20.69 -18.64 6.95
N PRO A 298 -20.37 -18.10 8.14
CA PRO A 298 -20.09 -18.94 9.30
C PRO A 298 -21.27 -19.87 9.58
N GLY A 299 -20.99 -21.06 10.08
CA GLY A 299 -22.02 -21.92 10.69
C GLY A 299 -22.68 -21.22 11.88
N LYS A 300 -23.59 -21.88 12.60
CA LYS A 300 -24.17 -21.34 13.84
C LYS A 300 -23.02 -21.05 14.81
N ASN A 301 -22.73 -19.78 15.06
CA ASN A 301 -21.76 -19.36 16.08
C ASN A 301 -22.41 -19.58 17.44
N GLU A 302 -21.98 -20.58 18.17
CA GLU A 302 -22.24 -20.65 19.62
C GLU A 302 -21.34 -19.60 20.29
N ILE A 303 -21.95 -18.52 20.78
CA ILE A 303 -21.25 -17.58 21.63
C ILE A 303 -21.14 -18.22 23.00
N VAL A 304 -19.97 -18.70 23.35
CA VAL A 304 -19.68 -19.18 24.71
C VAL A 304 -19.34 -17.97 25.58
N VAL A 305 -20.29 -17.54 26.40
CA VAL A 305 -20.05 -16.53 27.44
C VAL A 305 -19.53 -17.27 28.69
N ALA A 306 -18.21 -17.31 28.84
CA ALA A 306 -17.59 -17.81 30.06
C ALA A 306 -17.48 -16.65 31.07
N ARG A 307 -18.03 -16.84 32.28
CA ARG A 307 -17.75 -15.92 33.40
C ARG A 307 -16.28 -16.08 33.80
N SER A 308 -15.52 -15.01 33.79
CA SER A 308 -14.18 -15.03 34.37
C SER A 308 -14.29 -15.22 35.89
N ASP A 309 -13.80 -16.32 36.42
CA ASP A 309 -13.79 -16.68 37.86
C ASP A 309 -12.80 -15.77 38.64
N SER A 310 -12.98 -14.45 38.59
CA SER A 310 -12.23 -13.51 39.43
C SER A 310 -12.66 -13.59 40.91
N SER A 311 -13.83 -14.18 41.22
CA SER A 311 -14.35 -14.36 42.55
C SER A 311 -13.68 -15.50 43.34
N ARG A 312 -13.20 -16.56 42.71
CA ARG A 312 -12.54 -17.72 43.40
C ARG A 312 -11.15 -17.37 43.94
N ARG A 313 -10.54 -16.29 43.55
CA ARG A 313 -9.21 -15.90 44.05
C ARG A 313 -9.27 -15.12 45.35
N SER A 314 -10.42 -14.46 45.69
CA SER A 314 -10.65 -13.76 46.94
C SER A 314 -11.04 -14.73 48.08
N GLU A 315 -11.85 -15.77 47.81
CA GLU A 315 -12.26 -16.74 48.80
C GLU A 315 -11.14 -17.68 49.25
N ARG A 316 -10.20 -18.05 48.35
CA ARG A 316 -9.00 -18.83 48.75
C ARG A 316 -8.02 -18.02 49.62
N LYS A 317 -8.00 -16.69 49.54
CA LYS A 317 -7.18 -15.87 50.45
C LYS A 317 -7.82 -15.63 51.81
N SER A 318 -9.15 -15.59 51.94
CA SER A 318 -9.85 -15.48 53.19
C SER A 318 -9.90 -16.81 54.00
N GLY A 319 -10.07 -17.96 53.28
CA GLY A 319 -10.07 -19.28 53.92
C GLY A 319 -8.72 -19.72 54.50
N ASN A 320 -7.60 -19.23 53.96
CA ASN A 320 -6.26 -19.56 54.46
C ASN A 320 -5.84 -18.68 55.64
N SER A 321 -6.46 -17.48 55.83
CA SER A 321 -6.28 -16.62 56.99
C SER A 321 -7.02 -17.17 58.20
N ALA A 322 -8.23 -17.69 58.04
CA ALA A 322 -9.04 -18.31 59.13
C ALA A 322 -8.44 -19.60 59.69
N ARG A 323 -7.79 -20.44 58.82
CA ARG A 323 -7.13 -21.67 59.31
C ARG A 323 -5.80 -21.45 60.02
N LYS A 324 -5.14 -20.27 59.85
CA LYS A 324 -3.93 -19.90 60.58
C LYS A 324 -4.20 -19.33 61.98
N SER A 325 -5.39 -18.76 62.23
CA SER A 325 -5.75 -18.23 63.58
C SER A 325 -6.19 -19.34 64.53
N LEU A 326 -6.84 -20.43 64.03
CA LEU A 326 -7.30 -21.55 64.88
C LEU A 326 -6.16 -22.50 65.30
N ARG A 327 -4.94 -22.40 64.77
CA ARG A 327 -3.79 -23.17 65.23
C ARG A 327 -2.90 -22.46 66.24
N ARG A 328 -3.21 -21.26 66.65
CA ARG A 328 -2.45 -20.46 67.66
C ARG A 328 -3.06 -20.42 69.05
N THR A 329 -4.27 -21.02 69.24
CA THR A 329 -4.97 -21.11 70.55
C THR A 329 -4.98 -22.48 71.17
N ALA A 330 -4.21 -23.42 70.64
CA ALA A 330 -4.06 -24.79 71.20
C ALA A 330 -2.55 -25.11 71.35
N ARG A 331 -1.88 -24.36 72.25
CA ARG A 331 -0.64 -24.71 72.98
C ARG A 331 -0.60 -23.95 74.28
#